data_71f3c6df59bd8cc3d63d9596ef941c81
#
_entry.id   71f3c6df59bd8cc3d63d9596ef941c81
#
_cell.length_a   1.000
_cell.length_b   1.000
_cell.length_c   1.000
_cell.angle_alpha   90.00
_cell.angle_beta   90.00
_cell.angle_gamma   90.00
#
_symmetry.space_group_name_H-M   'P 1'
#
loop_
_entity.id
_entity.type
_entity.pdbx_description
1 polymer ?
#
loop_
_entity_poly.entity_id
_entity_poly.type
_entity_poly.pdbx_seq_one_letter_code
_entity_poly.pdbx_strand_id
1 'polypeptide(L)'
;MIVRKSSSREMLKLWGYDGIEKASPTAKFFCRNIDSGNAVFYALYDGGKIAGELYVFLKLDDKEFADGETTAYLCAFRVEKEYRGKGYGSRLMKAALSELKNNGFKYATVGVGMTEKDNIKMYEHMGFAVKIKDCYTDPCAVDENMKPKPDEGFFLLSKAL
;
A
#
# COMPACT_ATOMS: atom_id res chain seq x y z
N MET A 1 -20.11 4.48 -5.17
CA MET A 1 -18.73 4.06 -4.78
C MET A 1 -17.78 4.25 -5.96
N ILE A 2 -16.78 5.07 -5.77
CA ILE A 2 -15.80 5.41 -6.81
C ILE A 2 -14.40 5.17 -6.27
N VAL A 3 -13.56 4.49 -7.07
CA VAL A 3 -12.12 4.37 -6.80
C VAL A 3 -11.40 5.43 -7.62
N ARG A 4 -10.59 6.26 -6.95
CA ARG A 4 -9.75 7.26 -7.64
C ARG A 4 -8.49 7.55 -6.84
N LYS A 5 -7.52 8.15 -7.51
CA LYS A 5 -6.30 8.66 -6.85
C LYS A 5 -6.66 9.85 -5.97
N SER A 6 -6.01 9.94 -4.83
CA SER A 6 -6.20 11.01 -3.88
C SER A 6 -4.87 11.64 -3.46
N SER A 7 -4.92 12.66 -2.62
CA SER A 7 -3.77 13.48 -2.25
C SER A 7 -3.21 13.12 -0.88
N SER A 8 -1.99 13.57 -0.60
CA SER A 8 -1.39 13.47 0.74
C SER A 8 -2.23 14.21 1.79
N ARG A 9 -2.87 15.30 1.41
CA ARG A 9 -3.76 16.06 2.30
C ARG A 9 -4.95 15.21 2.74
N GLU A 10 -5.59 14.51 1.81
CA GLU A 10 -6.70 13.61 2.12
C GLU A 10 -6.24 12.42 2.97
N MET A 11 -5.04 11.90 2.71
CA MET A 11 -4.45 10.85 3.54
C MET A 11 -4.25 11.32 4.98
N LEU A 12 -3.69 12.50 5.18
CA LEU A 12 -3.47 13.07 6.53
C LEU A 12 -4.78 13.18 7.30
N LYS A 13 -5.83 13.68 6.67
CA LYS A 13 -7.17 13.75 7.28
C LYS A 13 -7.69 12.36 7.65
N LEU A 14 -7.55 11.40 6.73
CA LEU A 14 -8.00 10.02 6.96
C LEU A 14 -7.27 9.38 8.14
N TRP A 15 -5.98 9.70 8.31
CA TRP A 15 -5.15 9.17 9.39
C TRP A 15 -5.28 9.97 10.69
N GLY A 16 -6.13 11.00 10.72
CA GLY A 16 -6.44 11.76 11.92
C GLY A 16 -5.52 12.94 12.22
N TYR A 17 -4.81 13.45 11.22
CA TYR A 17 -3.92 14.60 11.37
C TYR A 17 -4.54 15.87 10.78
N ASP A 18 -4.40 16.99 11.50
CA ASP A 18 -4.81 18.31 11.00
C ASP A 18 -3.82 18.89 9.99
N GLY A 19 -2.57 18.44 10.01
CA GLY A 19 -1.53 18.88 9.09
C GLY A 19 -0.27 18.04 9.25
N ILE A 20 0.72 18.32 8.41
CA ILE A 20 1.98 17.55 8.33
C ILE A 20 2.86 17.72 9.58
N GLU A 21 2.77 18.87 10.26
CA GLU A 21 3.70 19.23 11.33
C GLU A 21 3.67 18.26 12.51
N LYS A 22 2.47 17.80 12.89
CA LYS A 22 2.27 16.86 14.00
C LYS A 22 2.12 15.41 13.56
N ALA A 23 2.29 15.15 12.27
CA ALA A 23 2.18 13.81 11.75
C ALA A 23 3.36 12.95 12.18
N SER A 24 3.13 11.63 12.26
CA SER A 24 4.20 10.67 12.55
C SER A 24 5.26 10.67 11.45
N PRO A 25 6.48 10.19 11.74
CA PRO A 25 7.50 10.01 10.70
C PRO A 25 7.00 9.19 9.52
N THR A 26 6.25 8.12 9.77
CA THR A 26 5.64 7.28 8.71
C THR A 26 4.66 8.09 7.85
N ALA A 27 3.77 8.87 8.46
CA ALA A 27 2.83 9.71 7.71
C ALA A 27 3.56 10.75 6.86
N LYS A 28 4.63 11.35 7.39
CA LYS A 28 5.49 12.28 6.64
C LYS A 28 6.17 11.60 5.46
N PHE A 29 6.63 10.37 5.65
CA PHE A 29 7.23 9.56 4.59
C PHE A 29 6.23 9.30 3.46
N PHE A 30 5.01 8.89 3.79
CA PHE A 30 3.94 8.69 2.80
C PHE A 30 3.63 9.98 2.05
N CYS A 31 3.44 11.11 2.77
CA CYS A 31 3.17 12.41 2.13
C CYS A 31 4.26 12.80 1.14
N ARG A 32 5.52 12.69 1.54
CA ARG A 32 6.66 13.02 0.69
C ARG A 32 6.66 12.18 -0.59
N ASN A 33 6.40 10.89 -0.47
CA ASN A 33 6.38 9.97 -1.61
C ASN A 33 5.17 10.20 -2.52
N ILE A 34 4.00 10.52 -1.97
CA ILE A 34 2.82 10.86 -2.76
C ILE A 34 3.07 12.17 -3.52
N ASP A 35 3.58 13.20 -2.84
CA ASP A 35 3.80 14.51 -3.43
C ASP A 35 4.86 14.48 -4.54
N SER A 36 5.87 13.61 -4.43
CA SER A 36 6.92 13.43 -5.45
C SER A 36 6.51 12.53 -6.61
N GLY A 37 5.36 11.85 -6.50
CA GLY A 37 4.92 10.89 -7.51
C GLY A 37 5.51 9.49 -7.37
N ASN A 38 6.31 9.24 -6.31
CA ASN A 38 6.87 7.91 -6.05
C ASN A 38 5.87 6.98 -5.35
N ALA A 39 4.81 7.53 -4.79
CA ALA A 39 3.71 6.74 -4.27
C ALA A 39 2.37 7.26 -4.80
N VAL A 40 1.42 6.36 -4.93
CA VAL A 40 0.05 6.67 -5.37
C VAL A 40 -0.91 6.22 -4.29
N PHE A 41 -1.80 7.12 -3.90
CA PHE A 41 -2.87 6.82 -2.96
C PHE A 41 -4.17 6.58 -3.76
N TYR A 42 -4.64 5.32 -3.72
CA TYR A 42 -5.95 4.95 -4.27
C TYR A 42 -6.97 4.95 -3.14
N ALA A 43 -8.01 5.73 -3.29
CA ALA A 43 -9.08 5.86 -2.31
C ALA A 43 -10.41 5.37 -2.88
N LEU A 44 -11.18 4.69 -2.04
CA LEU A 44 -12.56 4.30 -2.33
C LEU A 44 -13.47 5.35 -1.69
N TYR A 45 -14.20 6.09 -2.51
CA TYR A 45 -15.11 7.13 -2.05
C TYR A 45 -16.56 6.67 -2.01
N ASP A 46 -17.21 6.94 -0.88
CA ASP A 46 -18.65 6.87 -0.73
C ASP A 46 -19.13 8.30 -0.51
N GLY A 47 -19.62 8.95 -1.60
CA GLY A 47 -19.85 10.38 -1.58
C GLY A 47 -18.59 11.16 -1.27
N GLY A 48 -18.59 11.97 -0.23
CA GLY A 48 -17.42 12.72 0.22
C GLY A 48 -16.54 11.99 1.23
N LYS A 49 -16.91 10.76 1.62
CA LYS A 49 -16.20 9.98 2.63
C LYS A 49 -15.29 8.95 1.98
N ILE A 50 -14.07 8.80 2.52
CA ILE A 50 -13.17 7.72 2.12
C ILE A 50 -13.52 6.46 2.93
N ALA A 51 -13.91 5.40 2.23
CA ALA A 51 -14.30 4.11 2.80
C ALA A 51 -13.21 3.03 2.67
N GLY A 52 -12.16 3.31 1.91
CA GLY A 52 -11.05 2.39 1.74
C GLY A 52 -9.82 3.07 1.16
N GLU A 53 -8.66 2.46 1.39
CA GLU A 53 -7.37 3.00 0.99
C GLU A 53 -6.40 1.90 0.56
N LEU A 54 -5.54 2.24 -0.38
CA LEU A 54 -4.44 1.40 -0.84
C LEU A 54 -3.34 2.30 -1.38
N TYR A 55 -2.10 2.03 -1.01
CA TYR A 55 -0.95 2.81 -1.44
C TYR A 55 -0.02 1.96 -2.28
N VAL A 56 0.53 2.55 -3.34
CA VAL A 56 1.48 1.90 -4.24
C VAL A 56 2.77 2.70 -4.24
N PHE A 57 3.88 2.08 -3.82
CA PHE A 57 5.23 2.66 -3.92
C PHE A 57 5.90 2.11 -5.17
N LEU A 58 6.42 3.01 -6.01
CA LEU A 58 7.06 2.62 -7.27
C LEU A 58 8.52 2.25 -7.09
N LYS A 59 9.20 2.90 -6.13
CA LYS A 59 10.62 2.67 -5.85
C LYS A 59 10.89 2.78 -4.34
N LEU A 60 11.61 1.81 -3.81
CA LEU A 60 12.09 1.77 -2.42
C LEU A 60 13.56 1.37 -2.43
N ASP A 61 14.27 1.59 -1.32
CA ASP A 61 15.67 1.22 -1.20
C ASP A 61 15.88 -0.29 -1.36
N ASP A 62 14.99 -1.10 -0.79
CA ASP A 62 14.97 -2.54 -1.03
C ASP A 62 14.24 -2.81 -2.35
N LYS A 63 15.02 -3.14 -3.37
CA LYS A 63 14.53 -3.33 -4.75
C LYS A 63 13.63 -4.54 -4.93
N GLU A 64 13.67 -5.49 -4.00
CA GLU A 64 12.77 -6.63 -4.03
C GLU A 64 11.32 -6.22 -3.71
N PHE A 65 11.15 -5.12 -2.97
CA PHE A 65 9.82 -4.53 -2.75
C PHE A 65 9.36 -3.72 -3.97
N ALA A 66 10.20 -2.77 -4.42
CA ALA A 66 9.88 -1.87 -5.51
C ALA A 66 11.18 -1.34 -6.12
N ASP A 67 11.37 -1.55 -7.41
CA ASP A 67 12.63 -1.24 -8.10
C ASP A 67 12.58 0.02 -9.00
N GLY A 68 11.41 0.61 -9.15
CA GLY A 68 11.22 1.80 -9.98
C GLY A 68 10.91 1.53 -11.44
N GLU A 69 10.97 0.27 -11.89
CA GLU A 69 10.82 -0.10 -13.31
C GLU A 69 9.86 -1.26 -13.53
N THR A 70 10.07 -2.37 -12.83
CA THR A 70 9.35 -3.63 -13.09
C THR A 70 8.48 -4.08 -11.92
N THR A 71 8.82 -3.69 -10.71
CA THR A 71 8.17 -4.16 -9.48
C THR A 71 7.73 -2.97 -8.64
N ALA A 72 6.47 -2.97 -8.21
CA ALA A 72 5.90 -1.97 -7.32
C ALA A 72 5.34 -2.64 -6.05
N TYR A 73 5.37 -1.92 -4.93
CA TYR A 73 4.95 -2.41 -3.63
C TYR A 73 3.61 -1.80 -3.21
N LEU A 74 2.66 -2.65 -2.85
CA LEU A 74 1.34 -2.26 -2.37
C LEU A 74 1.29 -2.42 -0.85
N CYS A 75 0.81 -1.39 -0.15
CA CYS A 75 0.76 -1.40 1.31
C CYS A 75 -0.41 -0.58 1.86
N ALA A 76 -0.58 -0.65 3.17
CA ALA A 76 -1.63 0.05 3.90
C ALA A 76 -3.03 -0.14 3.27
N PHE A 77 -3.29 -1.35 2.83
CA PHE A 77 -4.56 -1.75 2.23
C PHE A 77 -5.62 -1.94 3.31
N ARG A 78 -6.68 -1.13 3.26
CA ARG A 78 -7.73 -1.18 4.26
C ARG A 78 -9.08 -0.77 3.66
N VAL A 79 -10.13 -1.48 4.07
CA VAL A 79 -11.52 -1.11 3.81
C VAL A 79 -12.22 -1.00 5.16
N GLU A 80 -12.97 0.09 5.36
CA GLU A 80 -13.74 0.32 6.58
C GLU A 80 -14.69 -0.87 6.83
N LYS A 81 -14.86 -1.20 8.11
CA LYS A 81 -15.58 -2.41 8.53
C LYS A 81 -16.96 -2.56 7.89
N GLU A 82 -17.75 -1.51 7.88
CA GLU A 82 -19.12 -1.50 7.35
C GLU A 82 -19.19 -1.69 5.83
N TYR A 83 -18.07 -1.54 5.12
CA TYR A 83 -17.98 -1.71 3.67
C TYR A 83 -17.36 -3.05 3.25
N ARG A 84 -16.93 -3.88 4.21
CA ARG A 84 -16.29 -5.16 3.92
C ARG A 84 -17.27 -6.22 3.42
N GLY A 85 -16.75 -7.20 2.69
CA GLY A 85 -17.56 -8.32 2.19
C GLY A 85 -18.42 -7.98 0.99
N LYS A 86 -18.20 -6.84 0.34
CA LYS A 86 -18.98 -6.33 -0.80
C LYS A 86 -18.16 -6.18 -2.09
N GLY A 87 -16.91 -6.64 -2.09
CA GLY A 87 -16.03 -6.56 -3.26
C GLY A 87 -15.29 -5.26 -3.45
N TYR A 88 -15.39 -4.31 -2.52
CA TYR A 88 -14.74 -3.00 -2.65
C TYR A 88 -13.22 -3.07 -2.55
N GLY A 89 -12.69 -3.95 -1.68
CA GLY A 89 -11.26 -4.18 -1.61
C GLY A 89 -10.69 -4.70 -2.93
N SER A 90 -11.41 -5.61 -3.57
CA SER A 90 -11.04 -6.12 -4.88
C SER A 90 -11.05 -5.03 -5.96
N ARG A 91 -11.98 -4.07 -5.88
CA ARG A 91 -12.04 -2.93 -6.79
C ARG A 91 -10.82 -2.01 -6.62
N LEU A 92 -10.43 -1.71 -5.36
CA LEU A 92 -9.21 -0.94 -5.06
C LEU A 92 -7.98 -1.64 -5.64
N MET A 93 -7.83 -2.92 -5.34
CA MET A 93 -6.71 -3.72 -5.81
C MET A 93 -6.65 -3.76 -7.34
N LYS A 94 -7.77 -4.01 -7.98
CA LYS A 94 -7.86 -4.08 -9.45
C LYS A 94 -7.47 -2.74 -10.10
N ALA A 95 -7.91 -1.62 -9.55
CA ALA A 95 -7.56 -0.30 -10.06
C ALA A 95 -6.03 -0.09 -10.02
N ALA A 96 -5.40 -0.38 -8.89
CA ALA A 96 -3.96 -0.25 -8.73
C ALA A 96 -3.18 -1.17 -9.68
N LEU A 97 -3.53 -2.46 -9.72
CA LEU A 97 -2.85 -3.45 -10.54
C LEU A 97 -2.99 -3.18 -12.04
N SER A 98 -4.18 -2.74 -12.47
CA SER A 98 -4.43 -2.40 -13.89
C SER A 98 -3.58 -1.23 -14.34
N GLU A 99 -3.46 -0.18 -13.52
CA GLU A 99 -2.62 0.96 -13.85
C GLU A 99 -1.13 0.59 -13.88
N LEU A 100 -0.67 -0.19 -12.92
CA LEU A 100 0.71 -0.68 -12.93
C LEU A 100 1.03 -1.46 -14.20
N LYS A 101 0.15 -2.38 -14.59
CA LYS A 101 0.31 -3.15 -15.82
C LYS A 101 0.34 -2.26 -17.05
N ASN A 102 -0.58 -1.29 -17.13
CA ASN A 102 -0.64 -0.35 -18.25
C ASN A 102 0.62 0.53 -18.33
N ASN A 103 1.27 0.79 -17.21
CA ASN A 103 2.51 1.56 -17.14
C ASN A 103 3.78 0.72 -17.31
N GLY A 104 3.64 -0.55 -17.66
CA GLY A 104 4.76 -1.42 -17.98
C GLY A 104 5.38 -2.18 -16.81
N PHE A 105 4.79 -2.09 -15.62
CA PHE A 105 5.22 -2.91 -14.48
C PHE A 105 4.88 -4.37 -14.72
N LYS A 106 5.74 -5.26 -14.28
CA LYS A 106 5.61 -6.71 -14.48
C LYS A 106 5.22 -7.46 -13.23
N TYR A 107 5.49 -6.89 -12.05
CA TYR A 107 5.23 -7.52 -10.77
C TYR A 107 4.69 -6.51 -9.78
N ALA A 108 3.82 -7.00 -8.89
CA ALA A 108 3.39 -6.27 -7.71
C ALA A 108 3.73 -7.10 -6.48
N THR A 109 4.15 -6.44 -5.40
CA THR A 109 4.46 -7.10 -4.13
C THR A 109 3.56 -6.57 -3.03
N VAL A 110 3.31 -7.42 -2.02
CA VAL A 110 2.60 -7.05 -0.78
C VAL A 110 3.33 -7.67 0.40
N GLY A 111 3.26 -7.02 1.55
CA GLY A 111 3.71 -7.58 2.82
C GLY A 111 2.51 -8.11 3.61
N VAL A 112 2.65 -9.27 4.21
CA VAL A 112 1.61 -9.85 5.08
C VAL A 112 2.25 -10.51 6.30
N GLY A 113 1.73 -10.21 7.50
CA GLY A 113 2.24 -10.78 8.75
C GLY A 113 2.23 -12.30 8.73
N MET A 114 3.29 -12.90 9.23
CA MET A 114 3.50 -14.36 9.20
C MET A 114 2.38 -15.15 9.89
N THR A 115 1.70 -14.54 10.87
CA THR A 115 0.62 -15.17 11.65
C THR A 115 -0.77 -14.76 11.16
N GLU A 116 -0.87 -13.86 10.19
CA GLU A 116 -2.15 -13.36 9.65
C GLU A 116 -2.71 -14.29 8.58
N LYS A 117 -3.13 -15.47 9.00
CA LYS A 117 -3.56 -16.56 8.08
C LYS A 117 -4.66 -16.16 7.11
N ASP A 118 -5.65 -15.39 7.57
CA ASP A 118 -6.76 -14.96 6.70
C ASP A 118 -6.29 -13.96 5.65
N ASN A 119 -5.39 -13.04 6.02
CA ASN A 119 -4.82 -12.09 5.07
C ASN A 119 -3.91 -12.78 4.06
N ILE A 120 -3.14 -13.77 4.49
CA ILE A 120 -2.32 -14.59 3.58
C ILE A 120 -3.20 -15.24 2.52
N LYS A 121 -4.29 -15.89 2.94
CA LYS A 121 -5.25 -16.51 2.00
C LYS A 121 -5.87 -15.49 1.07
N MET A 122 -6.24 -14.34 1.59
CA MET A 122 -6.81 -13.25 0.79
C MET A 122 -5.85 -12.82 -0.32
N TYR A 123 -4.59 -12.57 0.02
CA TYR A 123 -3.58 -12.17 -0.98
C TYR A 123 -3.29 -13.29 -1.98
N GLU A 124 -3.24 -14.54 -1.53
CA GLU A 124 -3.07 -15.69 -2.43
C GLU A 124 -4.22 -15.77 -3.44
N HIS A 125 -5.46 -15.58 -3.00
CA HIS A 125 -6.64 -15.53 -3.88
C HIS A 125 -6.58 -14.36 -4.86
N MET A 126 -5.95 -13.26 -4.49
CA MET A 126 -5.72 -12.12 -5.38
C MET A 126 -4.55 -12.36 -6.36
N GLY A 127 -3.87 -13.51 -6.25
CA GLY A 127 -2.78 -13.89 -7.14
C GLY A 127 -1.38 -13.63 -6.63
N PHE A 128 -1.21 -13.18 -5.39
CA PHE A 128 0.10 -12.99 -4.74
C PHE A 128 0.56 -14.33 -4.16
N ALA A 129 0.95 -15.25 -5.05
CA ALA A 129 1.20 -16.65 -4.71
C ALA A 129 2.69 -17.00 -4.57
N VAL A 130 3.59 -16.09 -4.91
CA VAL A 130 5.04 -16.34 -4.84
C VAL A 130 5.62 -15.63 -3.63
N LYS A 131 6.22 -16.38 -2.71
CA LYS A 131 6.94 -15.78 -1.59
C LYS A 131 8.36 -15.43 -2.03
N ILE A 132 8.70 -14.14 -1.91
CA ILE A 132 10.03 -13.63 -2.24
C ILE A 132 10.98 -13.86 -1.08
N LYS A 133 10.59 -13.43 0.14
CA LYS A 133 11.43 -13.58 1.34
C LYS A 133 10.64 -13.31 2.61
N ASP A 134 11.25 -13.68 3.74
CA ASP A 134 10.83 -13.25 5.06
C ASP A 134 11.45 -11.88 5.34
N CYS A 135 10.67 -10.98 5.93
CA CYS A 135 11.08 -9.61 6.23
C CYS A 135 10.93 -9.31 7.71
N TYR A 136 11.92 -8.60 8.27
CA TYR A 136 11.92 -8.16 9.67
C TYR A 136 12.15 -6.66 9.80
N THR A 137 12.03 -5.94 8.70
CA THR A 137 12.13 -4.49 8.61
C THR A 137 11.09 -4.01 7.61
N ASP A 138 10.26 -3.04 8.00
CA ASP A 138 9.23 -2.48 7.13
C ASP A 138 9.78 -1.23 6.42
N PRO A 139 9.93 -1.26 5.09
CA PRO A 139 10.50 -0.13 4.34
C PRO A 139 9.60 1.11 4.33
N CYS A 140 8.33 0.97 4.65
CA CYS A 140 7.37 2.08 4.66
C CYS A 140 6.99 2.54 6.06
N ALA A 141 7.39 1.83 7.12
CA ALA A 141 7.27 2.29 8.49
C ALA A 141 8.64 2.81 8.94
N VAL A 142 8.76 4.11 9.12
CA VAL A 142 10.06 4.76 9.32
C VAL A 142 10.13 5.48 10.67
N ASP A 143 11.36 5.64 11.17
CA ASP A 143 11.68 6.41 12.37
C ASP A 143 11.87 7.90 12.05
N GLU A 144 12.24 8.68 13.07
CA GLU A 144 12.47 10.13 12.94
C GLU A 144 13.54 10.50 11.92
N ASN A 145 14.47 9.58 11.63
CA ASN A 145 15.53 9.76 10.66
C ASN A 145 15.14 9.21 9.26
N MET A 146 13.87 8.87 9.06
CA MET A 146 13.35 8.27 7.82
C MET A 146 13.98 6.90 7.50
N LYS A 147 14.44 6.18 8.52
CA LYS A 147 14.99 4.83 8.41
C LYS A 147 13.91 3.78 8.64
N PRO A 148 13.90 2.70 7.87
CA PRO A 148 12.96 1.59 8.08
C PRO A 148 13.02 1.06 9.51
N LYS A 149 11.85 0.84 10.10
CA LYS A 149 11.72 0.32 11.47
C LYS A 149 11.72 -1.20 11.49
N PRO A 150 12.25 -1.79 12.58
CA PRO A 150 12.11 -3.23 12.81
C PRO A 150 10.64 -3.66 12.86
N ASP A 151 10.37 -4.86 12.40
CA ASP A 151 9.05 -5.49 12.40
C ASP A 151 9.17 -6.90 13.00
N GLU A 152 8.08 -7.43 13.54
CA GLU A 152 8.04 -8.77 14.14
C GLU A 152 8.27 -9.88 13.11
N GLY A 153 7.91 -9.62 11.87
CA GLY A 153 8.08 -10.54 10.76
C GLY A 153 6.88 -10.59 9.83
N PHE A 154 7.15 -10.47 8.55
CA PHE A 154 6.13 -10.60 7.51
C PHE A 154 6.72 -11.27 6.27
N PHE A 155 5.84 -11.84 5.45
CA PHE A 155 6.21 -12.40 4.15
C PHE A 155 6.07 -11.34 3.08
N LEU A 156 7.05 -11.24 2.20
CA LEU A 156 6.91 -10.47 0.96
C LEU A 156 6.41 -11.39 -0.13
N LEU A 157 5.20 -11.15 -0.60
CA LEU A 157 4.54 -11.94 -1.64
C LEU A 157 4.53 -11.18 -2.96
N SER A 158 4.62 -11.89 -4.07
CA SER A 158 4.65 -11.32 -5.41
C SER A 158 3.56 -11.88 -6.31
N LYS A 159 3.07 -11.03 -7.20
CA LYS A 159 2.12 -11.36 -8.26
C LYS A 159 2.67 -10.88 -9.59
N ALA A 160 2.63 -11.74 -10.61
CA ALA A 160 2.89 -11.33 -11.99
C ALA A 160 1.69 -10.57 -12.56
N LEU A 161 1.95 -9.48 -13.24
CA LEU A 161 0.93 -8.60 -13.83
C LEU A 161 0.64 -8.94 -15.30
#